data_70626bb7f101fb40abee8f2a7b51e12c
#
_entry.id   70626bb7f101fb40abee8f2a7b51e12c
#
_cell.length_a   1.000
_cell.length_b   1.000
_cell.length_c   1.000
_cell.angle_alpha   90.00
_cell.angle_beta   90.00
_cell.angle_gamma   90.00
#
_symmetry.space_group_name_H-M   'P 1'
#
loop_
_entity.id
_entity.type
_entity.pdbx_description
1 polymer ?
#
loop_
_entity_poly.entity_id
_entity_poly.type
_entity_poly.pdbx_seq_one_letter_code
_entity_poly.pdbx_strand_id
1 'polypeptide(L)'
;MTAHAVRDLEEIVDWIARHDGPDRAQHVLGRIRAAVDALKRLPERGPHPAELIALGIREYRETFFKPYRIVYHVDGARVFISLIADGRRDMQSLLARRLLAG
;
A
#
# COMPACT_ATOMS: atom_id res chain seq x y z
N MET A 1 -6.76 2.22 7.86
CA MET A 1 -6.09 2.88 6.71
C MET A 1 -6.25 4.39 6.79
N THR A 2 -5.26 5.12 6.29
CA THR A 2 -5.41 6.56 6.11
C THR A 2 -6.45 6.87 5.04
N ALA A 3 -6.99 8.08 5.05
CA ALA A 3 -7.96 8.51 4.02
C ALA A 3 -7.36 8.43 2.61
N HIS A 4 -6.08 8.75 2.47
CA HIS A 4 -5.38 8.65 1.19
C HIS A 4 -5.29 7.18 0.70
N ALA A 5 -4.98 6.25 1.60
CA ALA A 5 -4.89 4.83 1.24
C ALA A 5 -6.25 4.26 0.87
N VAL A 6 -7.31 4.68 1.54
CA VAL A 6 -8.69 4.29 1.18
C VAL A 6 -9.01 4.74 -0.25
N ARG A 7 -8.68 5.99 -0.58
CA ARG A 7 -8.89 6.49 -1.94
C ARG A 7 -8.04 5.77 -2.97
N ASP A 8 -6.79 5.46 -2.63
CA ASP A 8 -5.94 4.63 -3.50
C ASP A 8 -6.63 3.32 -3.85
N LEU A 9 -7.13 2.63 -2.84
CA LEU A 9 -7.79 1.34 -3.02
C LEU A 9 -9.07 1.47 -3.84
N GLU A 10 -9.89 2.47 -3.56
CA GLU A 10 -11.11 2.73 -4.32
C GLU A 10 -10.81 2.97 -5.81
N GLU A 11 -9.80 3.78 -6.11
CA GLU A 11 -9.39 4.06 -7.49
C GLU A 11 -8.89 2.81 -8.21
N ILE A 12 -8.11 1.97 -7.52
CA ILE A 12 -7.62 0.70 -8.06
C ILE A 12 -8.80 -0.22 -8.40
N VAL A 13 -9.71 -0.38 -7.46
CA VAL A 13 -10.88 -1.27 -7.62
C VAL A 13 -11.78 -0.78 -8.76
N ASP A 14 -12.04 0.52 -8.81
CA ASP A 14 -12.87 1.12 -9.86
C ASP A 14 -12.23 0.93 -11.24
N TRP A 15 -10.93 1.14 -11.34
CA TRP A 15 -10.21 0.96 -12.61
C TRP A 15 -10.32 -0.49 -13.08
N ILE A 16 -10.08 -1.45 -12.19
CA ILE A 16 -10.17 -2.87 -12.52
C ILE A 16 -11.59 -3.25 -12.93
N ALA A 17 -12.59 -2.77 -12.21
CA ALA A 17 -13.99 -3.06 -12.52
C ALA A 17 -14.37 -2.59 -13.94
N ARG A 18 -13.88 -1.42 -14.35
CA ARG A 18 -14.15 -0.86 -15.66
C ARG A 18 -13.40 -1.56 -16.80
N HIS A 19 -12.18 -2.04 -16.53
CA HIS A 19 -11.31 -2.60 -17.57
C HIS A 19 -11.31 -4.13 -17.62
N ASP A 20 -11.41 -4.77 -16.45
CA ASP A 20 -11.29 -6.23 -16.32
C ASP A 20 -12.54 -6.90 -15.73
N GLY A 21 -13.55 -6.10 -15.35
CA GLY A 21 -14.81 -6.58 -14.84
C GLY A 21 -14.90 -6.65 -13.31
N PRO A 22 -16.15 -6.76 -12.78
CA PRO A 22 -16.40 -6.71 -11.34
C PRO A 22 -15.82 -7.90 -10.57
N ASP A 23 -15.77 -9.09 -11.17
CA ASP A 23 -15.25 -10.27 -10.49
C ASP A 23 -13.75 -10.12 -10.21
N ARG A 24 -12.99 -9.61 -11.18
CA ARG A 24 -11.57 -9.35 -11.00
C ARG A 24 -11.34 -8.27 -9.94
N ALA A 25 -12.16 -7.22 -9.96
CA ALA A 25 -12.09 -6.15 -8.96
C ALA A 25 -12.31 -6.69 -7.55
N GLN A 26 -13.30 -7.55 -7.36
CA GLN A 26 -13.58 -8.15 -6.06
C GLN A 26 -12.45 -9.09 -5.60
N HIS A 27 -11.89 -9.84 -6.52
CA HIS A 27 -10.76 -10.72 -6.20
C HIS A 27 -9.56 -9.90 -5.69
N VAL A 28 -9.18 -8.86 -6.41
CA VAL A 28 -8.05 -7.99 -6.03
C VAL A 28 -8.31 -7.31 -4.69
N LEU A 29 -9.51 -6.76 -4.50
CA LEU A 29 -9.90 -6.14 -3.23
C LEU A 29 -9.75 -7.11 -2.06
N GLY A 30 -10.25 -8.33 -2.22
CA GLY A 30 -10.15 -9.36 -1.19
C GLY A 30 -8.69 -9.73 -0.87
N ARG A 31 -7.84 -9.81 -1.88
CA ARG A 31 -6.43 -10.14 -1.69
C ARG A 31 -5.66 -9.01 -1.00
N ILE A 32 -5.94 -7.78 -1.36
CA ILE A 32 -5.32 -6.62 -0.69
C ILE A 32 -5.78 -6.55 0.77
N ARG A 33 -7.06 -6.74 1.04
CA ARG A 33 -7.57 -6.78 2.41
C ARG A 33 -6.91 -7.89 3.24
N ALA A 34 -6.73 -9.07 2.66
CA ALA A 34 -6.07 -10.16 3.34
C ALA A 34 -4.61 -9.83 3.68
N ALA A 35 -3.90 -9.16 2.77
CA ALA A 35 -2.53 -8.72 3.02
C ALA A 35 -2.46 -7.69 4.15
N VAL A 36 -3.41 -6.76 4.19
CA VAL A 36 -3.50 -5.76 5.27
C VAL A 36 -3.83 -6.44 6.60
N ASP A 37 -4.77 -7.37 6.61
CA ASP A 37 -5.15 -8.08 7.84
C ASP A 37 -4.02 -8.92 8.41
N ALA A 38 -3.16 -9.48 7.56
CA ALA A 38 -2.00 -10.25 8.01
C ALA A 38 -1.00 -9.40 8.81
N LEU A 39 -0.99 -8.09 8.62
CA LEU A 39 -0.11 -7.19 9.36
C LEU A 39 -0.45 -7.11 10.85
N LYS A 40 -1.66 -7.47 11.24
CA LYS A 40 -2.06 -7.53 12.65
C LYS A 40 -1.27 -8.58 13.43
N ARG A 41 -0.80 -9.62 12.76
CA ARG A 41 -0.04 -10.71 13.40
C ARG A 41 1.45 -10.44 13.41
N LEU A 42 1.99 -9.94 12.31
CA LEU A 42 3.43 -9.74 12.12
C LEU A 42 3.70 -8.38 11.49
N PRO A 43 3.43 -7.29 12.24
CA PRO A 43 3.49 -5.94 11.66
C PRO A 43 4.89 -5.52 11.22
N GLU A 44 5.94 -6.05 11.84
CA GLU A 44 7.31 -5.65 11.53
C GLU A 44 8.01 -6.60 10.56
N ARG A 45 7.27 -7.53 9.96
CA ARG A 45 7.85 -8.52 9.06
C ARG A 45 8.17 -7.98 7.67
N GLY A 46 7.46 -6.97 7.21
CA GLY A 46 7.64 -6.42 5.86
C GLY A 46 8.99 -5.72 5.70
N PRO A 47 9.56 -5.76 4.50
CA PRO A 47 10.78 -5.03 4.20
C PRO A 47 10.53 -3.53 4.20
N HIS A 48 11.62 -2.75 4.28
CA HIS A 48 11.56 -1.32 4.09
C HIS A 48 11.55 -1.00 2.60
N PRO A 49 10.72 -0.05 2.14
CA PRO A 49 10.74 0.36 0.73
C PRO A 49 12.12 0.89 0.34
N ALA A 50 12.68 0.34 -0.75
CA ALA A 50 14.03 0.71 -1.20
C ALA A 50 14.13 2.21 -1.51
N GLU A 51 13.08 2.80 -2.06
CA GLU A 51 13.02 4.22 -2.39
C GLU A 51 13.17 5.12 -1.15
N LEU A 52 12.62 4.68 -0.02
CA LEU A 52 12.69 5.43 1.24
C LEU A 52 14.02 5.17 1.97
N ILE A 53 14.53 3.95 1.90
CA ILE A 53 15.85 3.62 2.45
C ILE A 53 16.93 4.50 1.80
N ALA A 54 16.83 4.71 0.49
CA ALA A 54 17.77 5.58 -0.23
C ALA A 54 17.77 7.02 0.31
N LEU A 55 16.68 7.45 0.94
CA LEU A 55 16.56 8.77 1.56
C LEU A 55 16.83 8.75 3.07
N GLY A 56 17.23 7.60 3.61
CA GLY A 56 17.46 7.44 5.05
C GLY A 56 16.20 7.30 5.89
N ILE A 57 15.07 7.06 5.27
CA ILE A 57 13.76 6.94 5.95
C ILE A 57 13.46 5.46 6.20
N ARG A 58 13.37 5.09 7.49
CA ARG A 58 13.18 3.70 7.91
C ARG A 58 11.88 3.45 8.66
N GLU A 59 11.04 4.47 8.82
CA GLU A 59 9.78 4.36 9.57
C GLU A 59 8.72 3.54 8.85
N TYR A 60 8.89 3.34 7.54
CA TYR A 60 7.90 2.66 6.70
C TYR A 60 8.37 1.28 6.31
N ARG A 61 7.41 0.37 6.20
CA ARG A 61 7.57 -0.98 5.67
C ARG A 61 6.56 -1.20 4.57
N GLU A 62 6.65 -2.32 3.88
CA GLU A 62 5.67 -2.64 2.85
C GLU A 62 5.33 -4.13 2.83
N THR A 63 4.14 -4.41 2.35
CA THR A 63 3.69 -5.75 2.00
C THR A 63 3.13 -5.71 0.58
N PHE A 64 2.85 -6.89 0.03
CA PHE A 64 2.57 -6.99 -1.40
C PHE A 64 1.37 -7.88 -1.68
N PHE A 65 0.62 -7.50 -2.71
CA PHE A 65 -0.11 -8.42 -3.57
C PHE A 65 0.19 -7.97 -5.00
N LYS A 66 1.08 -8.68 -5.67
CA LYS A 66 1.60 -8.25 -6.98
C LYS A 66 0.48 -7.99 -7.98
N PRO A 67 0.53 -6.87 -8.71
CA PRO A 67 1.62 -5.89 -8.79
C PRO A 67 1.54 -4.79 -7.71
N TYR A 68 0.64 -4.87 -6.75
CA TYR A 68 0.38 -3.80 -5.79
C TYR A 68 1.34 -3.84 -4.63
N ARG A 69 1.80 -2.65 -4.23
CA ARG A 69 2.61 -2.42 -3.04
C ARG A 69 1.75 -1.70 -2.01
N ILE A 70 1.84 -2.14 -0.77
CA ILE A 70 1.08 -1.60 0.36
C ILE A 70 2.10 -1.08 1.36
N VAL A 71 2.22 0.25 1.44
CA VAL A 71 3.21 0.90 2.30
C VAL A 71 2.54 1.29 3.62
N TYR A 72 3.17 0.94 4.73
CA TYR A 72 2.60 1.15 6.06
C TYR A 72 3.68 1.52 7.06
N HIS A 73 3.26 2.03 8.21
CA HIS A 73 4.14 2.17 9.38
C HIS A 73 3.43 1.68 10.63
N VAL A 74 4.22 1.35 11.65
CA VAL A 74 3.71 0.85 12.92
C VAL A 74 3.96 1.93 13.98
N ASP A 75 2.93 2.25 14.75
CA ASP A 75 3.02 3.16 15.89
C ASP A 75 2.39 2.47 17.09
N GLY A 76 3.24 1.95 17.99
CA GLY A 76 2.78 1.12 19.09
C GLY A 76 2.09 -0.14 18.60
N ALA A 77 0.84 -0.35 19.00
CA ALA A 77 0.03 -1.49 18.59
C ALA A 77 -0.76 -1.23 17.28
N ARG A 78 -0.60 -0.05 16.68
CA ARG A 78 -1.37 0.35 15.51
C ARG A 78 -0.56 0.27 14.24
N VAL A 79 -1.20 -0.21 13.18
CA VAL A 79 -0.65 -0.24 11.82
C VAL A 79 -1.40 0.79 10.99
N PHE A 80 -0.67 1.71 10.38
CA PHE A 80 -1.23 2.76 9.52
C PHE A 80 -0.86 2.48 8.08
N ILE A 81 -1.85 2.20 7.24
CA ILE A 81 -1.63 2.02 5.81
C ILE A 81 -1.62 3.40 5.16
N SER A 82 -0.50 3.78 4.57
CA SER A 82 -0.27 5.13 4.05
C SER A 82 -0.44 5.24 2.54
N LEU A 83 -0.20 4.15 1.82
CA LEU A 83 -0.25 4.16 0.36
C LEU A 83 -0.47 2.75 -0.18
N ILE A 84 -1.34 2.65 -1.20
CA ILE A 84 -1.51 1.42 -1.97
C ILE A 84 -1.39 1.81 -3.44
N ALA A 85 -0.45 1.20 -4.15
CA ALA A 85 -0.20 1.55 -5.55
C ALA A 85 0.34 0.36 -6.33
N ASP A 86 0.07 0.37 -7.63
CA ASP A 86 0.74 -0.54 -8.56
C ASP A 86 2.24 -0.21 -8.52
N GLY A 87 3.05 -1.20 -8.17
CA GLY A 87 4.49 -1.03 -7.98
C GLY A 87 5.27 -0.72 -9.25
N ARG A 88 4.62 -0.78 -10.42
CA ARG A 88 5.24 -0.41 -11.70
C ARG A 88 5.20 1.10 -11.96
N ARG A 89 4.43 1.86 -11.16
CA ARG A 89 4.42 3.32 -11.23
C ARG A 89 5.75 3.89 -10.75
N ASP A 90 5.98 5.17 -11.01
CA ASP A 90 7.12 5.91 -10.44
C ASP A 90 6.93 6.04 -8.93
N MET A 91 7.36 5.01 -8.21
CA MET A 91 7.15 4.92 -6.77
C MET A 91 7.93 5.97 -6.01
N GLN A 92 9.10 6.37 -6.50
CA GLN A 92 9.91 7.38 -5.82
C GLN A 92 9.19 8.73 -5.77
N SER A 93 8.65 9.18 -6.89
CA SER A 93 7.88 10.43 -6.94
C SER A 93 6.59 10.33 -6.15
N LEU A 94 5.92 9.19 -6.24
CA LEU A 94 4.65 8.96 -5.55
C LEU A 94 4.84 8.99 -4.03
N LEU A 95 5.85 8.29 -3.52
CA LEU A 95 6.17 8.26 -2.09
C LEU A 95 6.61 9.63 -1.59
N ALA A 96 7.43 10.34 -2.37
CA ALA A 96 7.86 11.69 -2.00
C ALA A 96 6.65 12.62 -1.83
N ARG A 97 5.72 12.61 -2.79
CA ARG A 97 4.51 13.44 -2.70
C ARG A 97 3.63 13.07 -1.52
N ARG A 98 3.43 11.76 -1.29
CA ARG A 98 2.53 11.28 -0.25
C ARG A 98 3.09 11.47 1.15
N LEU A 99 4.36 11.20 1.36
CA LEU A 99 4.96 11.10 2.69
C LEU A 99 5.81 12.29 3.08
N LEU A 100 6.38 13.02 2.12
CA LEU A 100 7.34 14.09 2.39
C LEU A 100 6.82 15.49 2.07
N ALA A 101 5.80 15.61 1.28
CA ALA A 101 5.26 16.92 0.88
C ALA A 101 4.25 17.49 1.89
N GLY A 102 4.10 16.86 3.01
CA GLY A 102 3.27 17.35 4.11
C GLY A 102 1.81 17.05 3.99
#